data_978dc0c28921f8ae93a9e920e501fae4
#
_entry.id   978dc0c28921f8ae93a9e920e501fae4
#
_cell.length_a   1.000
_cell.length_b   1.000
_cell.length_c   1.000
_cell.angle_alpha   90.00
_cell.angle_beta   90.00
_cell.angle_gamma   90.00
#
_symmetry.space_group_name_H-M   'P 1'
#
loop_
_entity.id
_entity.type
_entity.pdbx_description
1 polymer ?
#
loop_
_entity_poly.entity_id
_entity_poly.type
_entity_poly.pdbx_seq_one_letter_code
_entity_poly.pdbx_strand_id
1 'polypeptide(L)'
;MRDQHQILFLTLLVTVFNLRTEDRLRTWREFRDTLETSKTPFDDVAQFWAKTPYNSKVLDPFYKDSWPDPWKLVINNRYDLLAITLGMCYTLTLTARFKE
;
A
#
# COMPACT_ATOMS: atom_id res chain seq x y z
N MET A 1 -24.98 -2.88 12.19
CA MET A 1 -25.04 -1.94 11.05
C MET A 1 -23.64 -1.42 10.78
N ARG A 2 -23.17 -1.53 9.55
CA ARG A 2 -21.85 -1.02 9.22
C ARG A 2 -21.85 0.49 9.16
N ASP A 3 -20.80 1.07 9.73
CA ASP A 3 -20.53 2.48 9.66
C ASP A 3 -20.29 2.89 8.21
N GLN A 4 -20.78 4.08 7.81
CA GLN A 4 -20.54 4.62 6.48
C GLN A 4 -19.05 4.83 6.20
N HIS A 5 -18.25 5.15 7.21
CA HIS A 5 -16.81 5.28 7.06
C HIS A 5 -16.16 3.98 6.62
N GLN A 6 -16.64 2.86 7.14
CA GLN A 6 -16.10 1.55 6.79
C GLN A 6 -16.44 1.19 5.35
N ILE A 7 -17.63 1.53 4.88
CA ILE A 7 -18.05 1.31 3.51
C ILE A 7 -17.21 2.16 2.55
N LEU A 8 -17.00 3.43 2.85
CA LEU A 8 -16.17 4.33 2.04
C LEU A 8 -14.73 3.83 1.98
N PHE A 9 -14.18 3.37 3.11
CA PHE A 9 -12.84 2.84 3.16
C PHE A 9 -12.68 1.60 2.27
N LEU A 10 -13.63 0.68 2.31
CA LEU A 10 -13.59 -0.52 1.45
C LEU A 10 -13.68 -0.15 -0.03
N THR A 11 -14.47 0.86 -0.38
CA THR A 11 -14.56 1.35 -1.74
C THR A 11 -13.22 1.92 -2.20
N LEU A 12 -12.55 2.70 -1.35
CA LEU A 12 -11.23 3.24 -1.65
C LEU A 12 -10.20 2.14 -1.86
N LEU A 13 -10.22 1.09 -1.06
CA LEU A 13 -9.32 -0.05 -1.21
C LEU A 13 -9.47 -0.75 -2.56
N VAL A 14 -10.71 -0.84 -3.08
CA VAL A 14 -10.97 -1.48 -4.36
C VAL A 14 -10.44 -0.66 -5.53
N THR A 15 -10.40 0.68 -5.40
CA THR A 15 -10.11 1.57 -6.52
C THR A 15 -8.79 2.31 -6.43
N VAL A 16 -8.07 2.23 -5.31
CA VAL A 16 -6.90 3.09 -5.04
C VAL A 16 -5.82 2.97 -6.13
N PHE A 17 -5.54 1.78 -6.62
CA PHE A 17 -4.50 1.57 -7.62
C PHE A 17 -4.93 1.98 -9.04
N ASN A 18 -6.22 2.32 -9.22
CA ASN A 18 -6.73 2.87 -10.48
C ASN A 18 -6.78 4.40 -10.46
N LEU A 19 -6.46 5.02 -9.34
CA LEU A 19 -6.45 6.48 -9.22
C LEU A 19 -5.24 7.08 -9.95
N ARG A 20 -5.33 8.36 -10.26
CA ARG A 20 -4.19 9.12 -10.77
C ARG A 20 -3.09 9.15 -9.72
N THR A 21 -1.85 9.38 -10.14
CA THR A 21 -0.68 9.29 -9.30
C THR A 21 -0.82 10.10 -8.00
N GLU A 22 -1.23 11.36 -8.09
CA GLU A 22 -1.36 12.23 -6.92
C GLU A 22 -2.41 11.72 -5.95
N ASP A 23 -3.53 11.25 -6.48
CA ASP A 23 -4.62 10.72 -5.67
C ASP A 23 -4.23 9.38 -5.04
N ARG A 24 -3.47 8.58 -5.75
CA ARG A 24 -2.93 7.31 -5.25
C ARG A 24 -2.03 7.55 -4.04
N LEU A 25 -1.11 8.51 -4.16
CA LEU A 25 -0.19 8.85 -3.08
C LEU A 25 -0.94 9.39 -1.86
N ARG A 26 -1.91 10.25 -2.07
CA ARG A 26 -2.72 10.82 -0.99
C ARG A 26 -3.53 9.74 -0.30
N THR A 27 -4.19 8.87 -1.06
CA THR A 27 -5.00 7.79 -0.49
C THR A 27 -4.14 6.81 0.30
N TRP A 28 -2.95 6.52 -0.20
CA TRP A 28 -2.00 5.68 0.53
C TRP A 28 -1.57 6.32 1.85
N ARG A 29 -1.33 7.62 1.84
CA ARG A 29 -1.01 8.36 3.07
C ARG A 29 -2.16 8.31 4.08
N GLU A 30 -3.37 8.53 3.61
CA GLU A 30 -4.57 8.46 4.46
C GLU A 30 -4.72 7.05 5.04
N PHE A 31 -4.47 6.03 4.23
CA PHE A 31 -4.48 4.65 4.70
C PHE A 31 -3.45 4.42 5.81
N ARG A 32 -2.22 4.91 5.61
CA ARG A 32 -1.18 4.78 6.65
C ARG A 32 -1.60 5.44 7.97
N ASP A 33 -2.28 6.57 7.88
CA ASP A 33 -2.78 7.25 9.08
C ASP A 33 -3.78 6.37 9.84
N THR A 34 -4.61 5.60 9.14
CA THR A 34 -5.57 4.72 9.80
C THR A 34 -4.89 3.58 10.57
N LEU A 35 -3.68 3.20 10.18
CA LEU A 35 -2.94 2.12 10.83
C LEU A 35 -2.48 2.50 12.23
N GLU A 36 -2.36 3.80 12.53
CA GLU A 36 -1.90 4.25 13.85
C GLU A 36 -2.84 3.82 14.97
N THR A 37 -4.11 3.65 14.66
CA THR A 37 -5.13 3.30 15.65
C THR A 37 -5.90 2.02 15.32
N SER A 38 -5.54 1.33 14.24
CA SER A 38 -6.23 0.11 13.84
C SER A 38 -5.99 -1.01 14.85
N LYS A 39 -7.02 -1.83 15.07
CA LYS A 39 -6.91 -3.04 15.90
C LYS A 39 -6.37 -4.22 15.10
N THR A 40 -6.40 -4.14 13.77
CA THR A 40 -5.95 -5.21 12.87
C THR A 40 -5.02 -4.65 11.80
N PRO A 41 -3.90 -3.99 12.17
CA PRO A 41 -3.08 -3.27 11.20
C PRO A 41 -2.45 -4.18 10.14
N PHE A 42 -2.03 -5.38 10.51
CA PHE A 42 -1.41 -6.29 9.55
C PHE A 42 -2.43 -6.82 8.54
N ASP A 43 -3.64 -7.15 8.99
CA ASP A 43 -4.71 -7.56 8.10
C ASP A 43 -5.11 -6.41 7.16
N ASP A 44 -5.18 -5.20 7.68
CA ASP A 44 -5.50 -4.02 6.88
C ASP A 44 -4.47 -3.81 5.77
N VAL A 45 -3.18 -3.93 6.09
CA VAL A 45 -2.10 -3.80 5.12
C VAL A 45 -2.18 -4.89 4.06
N ALA A 46 -2.42 -6.13 4.48
CA ALA A 46 -2.55 -7.26 3.55
C ALA A 46 -3.72 -7.04 2.57
N GLN A 47 -4.86 -6.58 3.07
CA GLN A 47 -6.03 -6.33 2.24
C GLN A 47 -5.80 -5.17 1.27
N PHE A 48 -5.15 -4.11 1.74
CA PHE A 48 -4.84 -2.96 0.88
C PHE A 48 -3.99 -3.39 -0.32
N TRP A 49 -2.92 -4.13 -0.07
CA TRP A 49 -1.98 -4.52 -1.12
C TRP A 49 -2.45 -5.72 -1.94
N ALA A 50 -3.48 -6.43 -1.50
CA ALA A 50 -4.07 -7.52 -2.27
C ALA A 50 -4.78 -7.05 -3.54
N LYS A 51 -5.08 -5.76 -3.65
CA LYS A 51 -5.79 -5.17 -4.80
C LYS A 51 -4.87 -4.57 -5.84
N THR A 52 -3.56 -4.77 -5.73
CA THR A 52 -2.60 -4.21 -6.70
C THR A 52 -2.75 -4.86 -8.07
N PRO A 53 -2.48 -4.09 -9.14
CA PRO A 53 -2.38 -4.66 -10.48
C PRO A 53 -1.10 -5.48 -10.60
N TYR A 54 -1.24 -6.80 -10.73
CA TYR A 54 -0.10 -7.70 -10.77
C TYR A 54 0.61 -7.70 -12.12
N ASN A 55 1.93 -7.62 -12.10
CA ASN A 55 2.80 -7.80 -13.26
C ASN A 55 3.89 -8.79 -12.89
N SER A 56 4.28 -9.65 -13.82
CA SER A 56 5.37 -10.57 -13.57
C SER A 56 6.74 -9.88 -13.75
N LYS A 57 7.68 -10.18 -12.87
CA LYS A 57 9.08 -9.74 -12.95
C LYS A 57 9.27 -8.24 -13.13
N VAL A 58 8.86 -7.46 -12.13
CA VAL A 58 9.08 -6.01 -12.09
C VAL A 58 10.43 -5.69 -11.42
N LEU A 59 10.73 -6.39 -10.33
CA LEU A 59 11.95 -6.14 -9.55
C LEU A 59 12.89 -7.34 -9.61
N ASP A 60 14.20 -7.05 -9.65
CA ASP A 60 15.24 -8.08 -9.56
C ASP A 60 15.52 -8.35 -8.07
N PRO A 61 15.21 -9.55 -7.56
CA PRO A 61 15.44 -9.85 -6.15
C PRO A 61 16.92 -9.88 -5.77
N PHE A 62 17.82 -9.97 -6.74
CA PHE A 62 19.26 -10.03 -6.50
C PHE A 62 19.95 -8.67 -6.65
N TYR A 63 19.22 -7.64 -7.04
CA TYR A 63 19.79 -6.30 -7.21
C TYR A 63 18.99 -5.28 -6.42
N LYS A 64 19.22 -5.29 -5.11
CA LYS A 64 18.49 -4.47 -4.14
C LYS A 64 18.59 -2.98 -4.45
N ASP A 65 19.72 -2.52 -4.95
CA ASP A 65 19.95 -1.10 -5.23
C ASP A 65 19.02 -0.57 -6.35
N SER A 66 18.45 -1.47 -7.15
CA SER A 66 17.50 -1.09 -8.21
C SER A 66 16.05 -0.96 -7.70
N TRP A 67 15.79 -1.35 -6.44
CA TRP A 67 14.43 -1.31 -5.91
C TRP A 67 13.98 0.12 -5.69
N PRO A 68 12.71 0.44 -5.99
CA PRO A 68 12.21 1.79 -5.82
C PRO A 68 12.08 2.15 -4.33
N ASP A 69 12.19 3.45 -4.02
CA ASP A 69 11.81 3.94 -2.72
C ASP A 69 10.26 3.87 -2.57
N PRO A 70 9.73 4.09 -1.35
CA PRO A 70 8.29 3.96 -1.13
C PRO A 70 7.43 4.79 -2.08
N TRP A 71 7.83 6.02 -2.33
CA TRP A 71 7.08 6.95 -3.19
C TRP A 71 7.10 6.49 -4.64
N LYS A 72 8.28 6.12 -5.14
CA LYS A 72 8.43 5.63 -6.51
C LYS A 72 7.65 4.35 -6.74
N LEU A 73 7.59 3.47 -5.74
CA LEU A 73 6.81 2.24 -5.85
C LEU A 73 5.35 2.54 -6.17
N VAL A 74 4.74 3.48 -5.43
CA VAL A 74 3.35 3.87 -5.63
C VAL A 74 3.17 4.67 -6.93
N ILE A 75 4.13 5.51 -7.28
CA ILE A 75 4.11 6.28 -8.53
C ILE A 75 4.16 5.36 -9.74
N ASN A 76 5.07 4.39 -9.74
CA ASN A 76 5.24 3.45 -10.85
C ASN A 76 4.03 2.54 -11.02
N ASN A 77 3.38 2.18 -9.94
CA ASN A 77 2.15 1.38 -9.93
C ASN A 77 2.30 0.06 -10.69
N ARG A 78 3.46 -0.58 -10.55
CA ARG A 78 3.78 -1.87 -11.19
C ARG A 78 4.25 -2.82 -10.11
N TYR A 79 3.59 -3.97 -10.00
CA TYR A 79 3.78 -4.85 -8.85
C TYR A 79 3.92 -6.30 -9.27
N ASP A 80 5.04 -6.92 -8.89
CA ASP A 80 5.16 -8.37 -8.79
C ASP A 80 5.08 -8.73 -7.30
N LEU A 81 5.30 -9.99 -6.95
CA LEU A 81 5.20 -10.42 -5.55
C LEU A 81 6.20 -9.68 -4.65
N LEU A 82 7.42 -9.45 -5.15
CA LEU A 82 8.43 -8.72 -4.40
C LEU A 82 8.02 -7.28 -4.18
N ALA A 83 7.50 -6.62 -5.20
CA ALA A 83 7.04 -5.24 -5.09
C ALA A 83 5.87 -5.10 -4.11
N ILE A 84 4.94 -6.05 -4.12
CA ILE A 84 3.83 -6.08 -3.17
C ILE A 84 4.36 -6.23 -1.74
N THR A 85 5.31 -7.13 -1.53
CA THR A 85 5.95 -7.33 -0.23
C THR A 85 6.64 -6.06 0.25
N LEU A 86 7.39 -5.40 -0.64
CA LEU A 86 8.02 -4.11 -0.33
C LEU A 86 6.97 -3.07 0.04
N GLY A 87 5.86 -3.02 -0.71
CA GLY A 87 4.78 -2.08 -0.43
C GLY A 87 4.21 -2.27 0.97
N MET A 88 4.00 -3.52 1.37
CA MET A 88 3.54 -3.82 2.72
C MET A 88 4.54 -3.37 3.77
N CYS A 89 5.83 -3.67 3.58
CA CYS A 89 6.89 -3.26 4.49
C CYS A 89 6.99 -1.75 4.60
N TYR A 90 7.00 -1.05 3.46
CA TYR A 90 7.06 0.42 3.44
C TYR A 90 5.85 1.03 4.15
N THR A 91 4.68 0.47 3.93
CA THR A 91 3.45 0.97 4.55
C THR A 91 3.56 0.91 6.08
N LEU A 92 4.04 -0.21 6.60
CA LEU A 92 4.20 -0.36 8.04
C LEU A 92 5.33 0.52 8.60
N THR A 93 6.49 0.54 7.95
CA THR A 93 7.64 1.27 8.48
C THR A 93 7.48 2.79 8.41
N LEU A 94 6.59 3.28 7.57
CA LEU A 94 6.29 4.70 7.48
C LEU A 94 5.26 5.16 8.50
N THR A 95 4.64 4.25 9.25
CA THR A 95 3.78 4.62 10.38
C THR A 95 4.63 4.88 11.61
N ALA A 96 4.19 5.81 12.46
CA ALA A 96 4.88 6.07 13.73
C ALA A 96 4.81 4.83 14.64
N ARG A 97 3.71 4.10 14.56
CA ARG A 97 3.43 2.93 15.40
C ARG A 97 4.46 1.81 15.20
N PHE A 98 4.93 1.61 13.97
CA PHE A 98 5.85 0.52 13.63
C PHE A 98 7.23 1.01 13.21
N LYS A 99 7.51 2.26 13.37
CA LYS A 99 8.82 2.83 13.06
C LYS A 99 9.87 2.33 14.06
N GLU A 100 10.98 1.83 13.53
CA GLU A 100 12.12 1.40 14.37
C GLU A 100 12.99 2.58 14.76
#